data_c455867a468d4da08af3479485ba6aca
#
_entry.id   c455867a468d4da08af3479485ba6aca
#
_cell.length_a   1.000
_cell.length_b   1.000
_cell.length_c   1.000
_cell.angle_alpha   90.00
_cell.angle_beta   90.00
_cell.angle_gamma   90.00
#
_symmetry.space_group_name_H-M   'P 1'
#
loop_
_entity.id
_entity.type
_entity.pdbx_description
1 polymer ?
#
loop_
_entity_poly.entity_id
_entity_poly.type
_entity_poly.pdbx_seq_one_letter_code
_entity_poly.pdbx_strand_id
1 'polypeptide(L)'
;MPAFFPRRRFLQGSLAAACGSLLGSLAHAEEARPLYRISLAQWSLHKELFAKQLDNLDFAKAAKEDFGIDAIEYVNQFFKDKAKDQDYLGEMKKRAGDLGVRILLIMCDGEGALGDADEKKRIQAVDNHKKWVEAAAFFGCHSIRVNAASSGTYEEQMERAADGLHRLTLFAEQHNLNVIVENHGGLSSNGAWLAGVMKKVDHPHCGTLPDFGNFRIQGDEWYDRYQGVEELMPFAHAVSAKSHDFDEQGNETRTDYLRMMKIVLDAGYRGYVGIEYEGSLLSEREGIRKTKALLERVRAELAPHYPA
;
A
#
# COMPACT_ATOMS: atom_id res chain seq x y z
N MET A 1 -52.78 -6.20 -65.82
CA MET A 1 -54.12 -6.82 -65.89
C MET A 1 -54.15 -8.04 -65.00
N PRO A 2 -55.27 -8.30 -64.40
CA PRO A 2 -55.38 -8.68 -62.99
C PRO A 2 -55.92 -10.12 -62.79
N ALA A 3 -55.93 -10.56 -61.52
CA ALA A 3 -56.95 -11.40 -60.86
C ALA A 3 -56.49 -11.85 -59.49
N PHE A 4 -56.99 -11.34 -58.45
CA PHE A 4 -58.16 -11.62 -57.66
C PHE A 4 -58.23 -13.01 -57.01
N PHE A 5 -58.01 -13.09 -55.68
CA PHE A 5 -58.67 -13.64 -54.45
C PHE A 5 -59.24 -15.09 -54.53
N PRO A 6 -59.51 -15.79 -53.35
CA PRO A 6 -59.92 -15.24 -52.07
C PRO A 6 -59.42 -15.97 -50.77
N ARG A 7 -59.77 -15.33 -49.63
CA ARG A 7 -59.74 -15.76 -48.25
C ARG A 7 -60.34 -17.11 -47.92
N ARG A 8 -59.79 -17.83 -46.98
CA ARG A 8 -60.58 -18.61 -46.02
C ARG A 8 -59.97 -18.47 -44.60
N ARG A 9 -60.83 -18.00 -43.67
CA ARG A 9 -60.67 -18.04 -42.20
C ARG A 9 -60.89 -19.48 -41.77
N PHE A 10 -60.08 -19.89 -40.75
CA PHE A 10 -60.52 -20.89 -39.79
C PHE A 10 -60.08 -20.43 -38.37
N LEU A 11 -61.13 -20.21 -37.59
CA LEU A 11 -61.08 -20.06 -36.13
C LEU A 11 -61.04 -21.46 -35.49
N GLN A 12 -60.25 -21.60 -34.42
CA GLN A 12 -60.45 -22.49 -33.27
C GLN A 12 -59.05 -22.65 -32.63
N GLY A 13 -58.77 -22.51 -31.39
CA GLY A 13 -59.52 -22.51 -30.17
C GLY A 13 -58.51 -22.44 -29.05
N SER A 14 -58.80 -21.72 -28.04
CA SER A 14 -58.05 -21.42 -26.85
C SER A 14 -57.53 -22.65 -26.09
N LEU A 15 -56.27 -22.61 -25.64
CA LEU A 15 -55.89 -23.14 -24.32
C LEU A 15 -54.70 -22.32 -23.80
N ALA A 16 -55.01 -21.48 -22.83
CA ALA A 16 -54.00 -20.77 -22.08
C ALA A 16 -53.37 -21.71 -21.05
N ALA A 17 -52.10 -22.03 -21.24
CA ALA A 17 -51.27 -22.60 -20.18
C ALA A 17 -50.33 -21.49 -19.66
N ALA A 18 -50.71 -20.88 -18.57
CA ALA A 18 -49.87 -19.96 -17.83
C ALA A 18 -48.75 -20.73 -17.09
N CYS A 19 -47.60 -20.90 -17.72
CA CYS A 19 -46.37 -21.26 -17.04
C CYS A 19 -45.77 -19.96 -16.49
N GLY A 20 -46.07 -19.69 -15.25
CA GLY A 20 -45.40 -18.64 -14.48
C GLY A 20 -43.94 -18.99 -14.30
N SER A 21 -43.07 -18.41 -15.13
CA SER A 21 -41.62 -18.41 -14.91
C SER A 21 -41.32 -17.47 -13.78
N LEU A 22 -41.23 -17.98 -12.55
CA LEU A 22 -40.57 -17.36 -11.44
C LEU A 22 -39.06 -17.29 -11.78
N LEU A 23 -38.65 -16.34 -12.58
CA LEU A 23 -37.28 -15.87 -12.64
C LEU A 23 -37.02 -15.12 -11.35
N GLY A 24 -36.64 -15.87 -10.31
CA GLY A 24 -36.02 -15.31 -9.13
C GLY A 24 -34.75 -14.59 -9.58
N SER A 25 -34.82 -13.27 -9.66
CA SER A 25 -33.66 -12.41 -9.74
C SER A 25 -32.83 -12.68 -8.48
N LEU A 26 -31.81 -13.53 -8.60
CA LEU A 26 -30.70 -13.56 -7.67
C LEU A 26 -29.98 -12.23 -7.87
N ALA A 27 -30.47 -11.18 -7.22
CA ALA A 27 -29.68 -10.01 -6.97
C ALA A 27 -28.46 -10.50 -6.18
N HIS A 28 -27.32 -10.66 -6.86
CA HIS A 28 -26.05 -10.71 -6.19
C HIS A 28 -25.97 -9.38 -5.44
N ALA A 29 -26.16 -9.42 -4.12
CA ALA A 29 -25.79 -8.30 -3.29
C ALA A 29 -24.31 -8.05 -3.59
N GLU A 30 -24.00 -6.98 -4.28
CA GLU A 30 -22.64 -6.51 -4.48
C GLU A 30 -22.08 -6.35 -3.07
N GLU A 31 -21.17 -7.24 -2.67
CA GLU A 31 -20.55 -7.14 -1.35
C GLU A 31 -19.98 -5.74 -1.24
N ALA A 32 -20.50 -4.96 -0.31
CA ALA A 32 -20.08 -3.59 -0.09
C ALA A 32 -18.56 -3.58 0.09
N ARG A 33 -17.85 -2.83 -0.74
CA ARG A 33 -16.39 -2.75 -0.66
C ARG A 33 -15.99 -2.31 0.74
N PRO A 34 -15.05 -3.01 1.39
CA PRO A 34 -14.63 -2.61 2.72
C PRO A 34 -14.01 -1.20 2.67
N LEU A 35 -14.14 -0.43 3.74
CA LEU A 35 -13.60 0.94 3.86
C LEU A 35 -12.12 1.02 3.48
N TYR A 36 -11.38 -0.01 3.79
CA TYR A 36 -10.00 -0.24 3.37
C TYR A 36 -9.69 -1.73 3.38
N ARG A 37 -8.66 -2.10 2.63
CA ARG A 37 -8.12 -3.47 2.61
C ARG A 37 -6.85 -3.51 3.44
N ILE A 38 -6.42 -4.71 3.79
CA ILE A 38 -5.23 -4.91 4.61
C ILE A 38 -4.16 -5.57 3.74
N SER A 39 -2.94 -5.05 3.79
CA SER A 39 -1.73 -5.65 3.23
C SER A 39 -0.74 -6.01 4.34
N LEU A 40 0.29 -6.77 3.98
CA LEU A 40 1.39 -7.12 4.88
C LEU A 40 2.70 -6.60 4.34
N ALA A 41 3.34 -5.70 5.08
CA ALA A 41 4.72 -5.30 4.83
C ALA A 41 5.69 -6.41 5.23
N GLN A 42 6.60 -6.75 4.35
CA GLN A 42 7.58 -7.82 4.55
C GLN A 42 8.47 -7.57 5.76
N TRP A 43 8.70 -6.30 6.11
CA TRP A 43 9.44 -5.94 7.31
C TRP A 43 8.84 -6.52 8.60
N SER A 44 7.54 -6.78 8.64
CA SER A 44 6.88 -7.45 9.78
C SER A 44 7.44 -8.82 10.12
N LEU A 45 8.14 -9.47 9.19
CA LEU A 45 8.81 -10.78 9.37
C LEU A 45 10.34 -10.67 9.21
N HIS A 46 10.90 -9.47 9.46
CA HIS A 46 12.33 -9.22 9.22
C HIS A 46 13.26 -10.12 10.05
N LYS A 47 12.90 -10.46 11.28
CA LYS A 47 13.72 -11.35 12.14
C LYS A 47 13.76 -12.77 11.56
N GLU A 48 12.60 -13.33 11.17
CA GLU A 48 12.53 -14.64 10.54
C GLU A 48 13.29 -14.67 9.21
N LEU A 49 13.18 -13.62 8.39
CA LEU A 49 13.87 -13.51 7.11
C LEU A 49 15.39 -13.37 7.27
N PHE A 50 15.87 -12.51 8.18
CA PHE A 50 17.31 -12.40 8.46
C PHE A 50 17.88 -13.66 9.09
N ALA A 51 17.11 -14.34 9.93
CA ALA A 51 17.50 -15.63 10.53
C ALA A 51 17.39 -16.81 9.53
N LYS A 52 16.91 -16.58 8.29
CA LYS A 52 16.64 -17.59 7.26
C LYS A 52 15.67 -18.69 7.73
N GLN A 53 14.77 -18.36 8.65
CA GLN A 53 13.67 -19.22 9.07
C GLN A 53 12.50 -19.13 8.09
N LEU A 54 12.40 -18.02 7.35
CA LEU A 54 11.52 -17.82 6.23
C LEU A 54 12.35 -17.48 4.99
N ASP A 55 12.12 -18.15 3.87
CA ASP A 55 12.69 -17.77 2.58
C ASP A 55 11.90 -16.60 1.96
N ASN A 56 12.62 -15.69 1.30
CA ASN A 56 11.97 -14.56 0.62
C ASN A 56 10.91 -15.01 -0.40
N LEU A 57 11.16 -16.12 -1.10
CA LEU A 57 10.23 -16.69 -2.07
C LEU A 57 8.93 -17.25 -1.44
N ASP A 58 8.94 -17.53 -0.13
CA ASP A 58 7.78 -18.05 0.60
C ASP A 58 7.01 -16.96 1.35
N PHE A 59 7.42 -15.69 1.26
CA PHE A 59 6.74 -14.60 1.95
C PHE A 59 5.27 -14.44 1.53
N ALA A 60 4.97 -14.50 0.23
CA ALA A 60 3.59 -14.44 -0.27
C ALA A 60 2.73 -15.60 0.27
N LYS A 61 3.32 -16.79 0.41
CA LYS A 61 2.66 -17.96 1.00
C LYS A 61 2.37 -17.74 2.49
N ALA A 62 3.36 -17.24 3.25
CA ALA A 62 3.16 -16.92 4.66
C ALA A 62 2.06 -15.86 4.86
N ALA A 63 2.03 -14.81 4.04
CA ALA A 63 0.98 -13.79 4.09
C ALA A 63 -0.42 -14.40 3.88
N LYS A 64 -0.56 -15.29 2.90
CA LYS A 64 -1.84 -15.92 2.55
C LYS A 64 -2.27 -16.99 3.54
N GLU A 65 -1.39 -17.96 3.81
CA GLU A 65 -1.77 -19.16 4.57
C GLU A 65 -1.78 -18.92 6.09
N ASP A 66 -0.83 -18.12 6.63
CA ASP A 66 -0.71 -17.90 8.07
C ASP A 66 -1.57 -16.73 8.59
N PHE A 67 -1.88 -15.78 7.71
CA PHE A 67 -2.57 -14.53 8.12
C PHE A 67 -3.86 -14.26 7.32
N GLY A 68 -4.12 -14.98 6.23
CA GLY A 68 -5.27 -14.73 5.36
C GLY A 68 -5.21 -13.36 4.68
N ILE A 69 -4.00 -12.87 4.36
CA ILE A 69 -3.76 -11.59 3.70
C ILE A 69 -3.40 -11.86 2.23
N ASP A 70 -4.07 -11.18 1.32
CA ASP A 70 -3.93 -11.36 -0.14
C ASP A 70 -3.26 -10.18 -0.85
N ALA A 71 -2.58 -9.34 -0.10
CA ALA A 71 -1.78 -8.24 -0.64
C ALA A 71 -0.51 -8.02 0.19
N ILE A 72 0.62 -7.81 -0.46
CA ILE A 72 1.93 -7.72 0.18
C ILE A 72 2.75 -6.55 -0.34
N GLU A 73 3.71 -6.15 0.48
CA GLU A 73 4.66 -5.08 0.23
C GLU A 73 6.08 -5.63 0.48
N TYR A 74 6.86 -5.80 -0.58
CA TYR A 74 8.20 -6.34 -0.48
C TYR A 74 9.21 -5.30 0.04
N VAL A 75 10.30 -5.77 0.65
CA VAL A 75 11.46 -4.96 1.04
C VAL A 75 12.69 -5.43 0.26
N ASN A 76 13.34 -4.51 -0.42
CA ASN A 76 14.46 -4.82 -1.31
C ASN A 76 15.65 -5.50 -0.62
N GLN A 77 15.82 -5.30 0.68
CA GLN A 77 16.93 -5.88 1.44
C GLN A 77 16.95 -7.41 1.43
N PHE A 78 15.78 -8.05 1.28
CA PHE A 78 15.66 -9.52 1.29
C PHE A 78 15.95 -10.17 -0.06
N PHE A 79 16.11 -9.36 -1.13
CA PHE A 79 16.50 -9.81 -2.49
C PHE A 79 17.37 -8.78 -3.22
N LYS A 80 18.28 -8.13 -2.48
CA LYS A 80 19.03 -6.95 -2.91
C LYS A 80 19.85 -7.15 -4.19
N ASP A 81 20.45 -8.32 -4.36
CA ASP A 81 21.24 -8.71 -5.52
C ASP A 81 20.40 -9.28 -6.67
N LYS A 82 19.07 -9.34 -6.51
CA LYS A 82 18.13 -9.94 -7.45
C LYS A 82 17.28 -8.94 -8.23
N ALA A 83 17.50 -7.64 -8.07
CA ALA A 83 16.69 -6.60 -8.73
C ALA A 83 16.61 -6.74 -10.26
N LYS A 84 17.59 -7.38 -10.89
CA LYS A 84 17.67 -7.62 -12.35
C LYS A 84 17.63 -9.10 -12.74
N ASP A 85 17.51 -10.01 -11.79
CA ASP A 85 17.42 -11.45 -12.00
C ASP A 85 15.98 -11.81 -12.40
N GLN A 86 15.72 -11.86 -13.70
CA GLN A 86 14.36 -12.08 -14.24
C GLN A 86 13.78 -13.45 -13.86
N ASP A 87 14.63 -14.48 -13.70
CA ASP A 87 14.15 -15.80 -13.29
C ASP A 87 13.70 -15.78 -11.83
N TYR A 88 14.48 -15.13 -10.96
CA TYR A 88 14.13 -14.98 -9.55
C TYR A 88 12.88 -14.11 -9.35
N LEU A 89 12.81 -12.95 -10.01
CA LEU A 89 11.63 -12.08 -9.98
C LEU A 89 10.40 -12.79 -10.58
N GLY A 90 10.60 -13.58 -11.64
CA GLY A 90 9.57 -14.41 -12.26
C GLY A 90 8.99 -15.43 -11.28
N GLU A 91 9.84 -16.10 -10.49
CA GLU A 91 9.42 -17.04 -9.47
C GLU A 91 8.66 -16.35 -8.31
N MET A 92 9.13 -15.18 -7.84
CA MET A 92 8.40 -14.37 -6.85
C MET A 92 6.98 -14.03 -7.35
N LYS A 93 6.90 -13.50 -8.57
CA LYS A 93 5.62 -13.11 -9.19
C LYS A 93 4.69 -14.30 -9.38
N LYS A 94 5.24 -15.43 -9.84
CA LYS A 94 4.47 -16.65 -10.06
C LYS A 94 3.88 -17.18 -8.75
N ARG A 95 4.69 -17.30 -7.70
CA ARG A 95 4.21 -17.79 -6.38
C ARG A 95 3.13 -16.91 -5.78
N ALA A 96 3.29 -15.59 -5.86
CA ALA A 96 2.25 -14.66 -5.42
C ALA A 96 0.98 -14.83 -6.25
N GLY A 97 1.10 -14.90 -7.58
CA GLY A 97 -0.03 -15.05 -8.49
C GLY A 97 -0.79 -16.36 -8.30
N ASP A 98 -0.10 -17.49 -8.13
CA ASP A 98 -0.70 -18.81 -7.90
C ASP A 98 -1.56 -18.84 -6.60
N LEU A 99 -1.23 -18.00 -5.62
CA LEU A 99 -1.95 -17.86 -4.35
C LEU A 99 -3.02 -16.75 -4.39
N GLY A 100 -3.15 -16.04 -5.49
CA GLY A 100 -4.03 -14.87 -5.60
C GLY A 100 -3.58 -13.68 -4.73
N VAL A 101 -2.27 -13.60 -4.43
CA VAL A 101 -1.67 -12.52 -3.64
C VAL A 101 -1.18 -11.41 -4.55
N ARG A 102 -1.58 -10.17 -4.27
CA ARG A 102 -1.15 -8.97 -5.01
C ARG A 102 0.15 -8.43 -4.43
N ILE A 103 1.07 -8.03 -5.30
CA ILE A 103 2.28 -7.30 -4.91
C ILE A 103 1.99 -5.81 -5.14
N LEU A 104 1.99 -5.01 -4.06
CA LEU A 104 1.56 -3.62 -4.12
C LEU A 104 2.70 -2.65 -4.40
N LEU A 105 3.83 -2.85 -3.73
CA LEU A 105 5.00 -1.99 -3.83
C LEU A 105 6.28 -2.73 -3.41
N ILE A 106 7.42 -2.11 -3.70
CA ILE A 106 8.73 -2.47 -3.14
C ILE A 106 9.22 -1.31 -2.27
N MET A 107 9.53 -1.59 -1.00
CA MET A 107 10.24 -0.67 -0.11
C MET A 107 11.73 -0.71 -0.43
N CYS A 108 12.33 0.44 -0.74
CA CYS A 108 13.71 0.54 -1.20
C CYS A 108 14.58 1.22 -0.13
N ASP A 109 15.46 0.44 0.47
CA ASP A 109 16.45 0.91 1.44
C ASP A 109 17.87 0.65 0.96
N GLY A 110 18.82 1.50 1.44
CA GLY A 110 20.24 1.28 1.20
C GLY A 110 20.73 1.58 -0.23
N GLU A 111 19.98 2.38 -1.00
CA GLU A 111 20.30 2.76 -2.37
C GLU A 111 20.93 4.17 -2.48
N GLY A 112 21.27 4.79 -1.34
CA GLY A 112 21.80 6.16 -1.25
C GLY A 112 20.72 7.18 -0.89
N ALA A 113 21.14 8.37 -0.48
CA ALA A 113 20.24 9.43 -0.07
C ALA A 113 19.76 10.24 -1.29
N LEU A 114 18.45 10.22 -1.53
CA LEU A 114 17.82 11.00 -2.61
C LEU A 114 17.92 12.51 -2.39
N GLY A 115 18.21 12.96 -1.16
CA GLY A 115 18.49 14.34 -0.82
C GLY A 115 19.98 14.60 -0.48
N ASP A 116 20.94 13.79 -0.97
CA ASP A 116 22.36 13.99 -0.65
C ASP A 116 22.82 15.42 -1.00
N ALA A 117 23.62 16.01 -0.12
CA ALA A 117 24.18 17.36 -0.31
C ALA A 117 25.09 17.45 -1.54
N ASP A 118 25.83 16.36 -1.83
CA ASP A 118 26.62 16.22 -3.06
C ASP A 118 25.68 15.83 -4.22
N GLU A 119 25.58 16.68 -5.22
CA GLU A 119 24.72 16.44 -6.38
C GLU A 119 25.07 15.14 -7.11
N LYS A 120 26.36 14.78 -7.21
CA LYS A 120 26.79 13.54 -7.89
C LYS A 120 26.29 12.31 -7.14
N LYS A 121 26.37 12.34 -5.80
CA LYS A 121 25.84 11.25 -4.97
C LYS A 121 24.30 11.19 -5.01
N ARG A 122 23.63 12.34 -5.07
CA ARG A 122 22.18 12.44 -5.23
C ARG A 122 21.74 11.84 -6.57
N ILE A 123 22.42 12.15 -7.67
CA ILE A 123 22.18 11.56 -8.99
C ILE A 123 22.45 10.06 -8.96
N GLN A 124 23.54 9.61 -8.33
CA GLN A 124 23.84 8.19 -8.19
C GLN A 124 22.76 7.46 -7.38
N ALA A 125 22.24 8.08 -6.33
CA ALA A 125 21.11 7.51 -5.57
C ALA A 125 19.87 7.34 -6.46
N VAL A 126 19.53 8.33 -7.28
CA VAL A 126 18.45 8.21 -8.27
C VAL A 126 18.71 7.02 -9.22
N ASP A 127 19.91 6.90 -9.76
CA ASP A 127 20.26 5.80 -10.67
C ASP A 127 20.19 4.43 -10.00
N ASN A 128 20.58 4.34 -8.73
CA ASN A 128 20.51 3.10 -7.96
C ASN A 128 19.05 2.64 -7.75
N HIS A 129 18.10 3.57 -7.59
CA HIS A 129 16.68 3.23 -7.43
C HIS A 129 16.00 2.78 -8.72
N LYS A 130 16.51 3.13 -9.90
CA LYS A 130 15.87 2.79 -11.20
C LYS A 130 15.60 1.31 -11.38
N LYS A 131 16.56 0.45 -10.97
CA LYS A 131 16.39 -1.02 -11.03
C LYS A 131 15.17 -1.51 -10.22
N TRP A 132 14.83 -0.81 -9.13
CA TRP A 132 13.67 -1.15 -8.30
C TRP A 132 12.36 -0.65 -8.91
N VAL A 133 12.39 0.48 -9.62
CA VAL A 133 11.25 0.90 -10.47
C VAL A 133 10.97 -0.16 -11.54
N GLU A 134 12.01 -0.66 -12.24
CA GLU A 134 11.88 -1.70 -13.25
C GLU A 134 11.34 -3.02 -12.65
N ALA A 135 11.85 -3.44 -11.48
CA ALA A 135 11.39 -4.63 -10.78
C ALA A 135 9.93 -4.48 -10.30
N ALA A 136 9.56 -3.31 -9.77
CA ALA A 136 8.19 -3.02 -9.35
C ALA A 136 7.21 -3.02 -10.54
N ALA A 137 7.61 -2.46 -11.66
CA ALA A 137 6.84 -2.51 -12.92
C ALA A 137 6.64 -3.96 -13.39
N PHE A 138 7.69 -4.79 -13.33
CA PHE A 138 7.60 -6.20 -13.65
C PHE A 138 6.61 -6.95 -12.77
N PHE A 139 6.55 -6.66 -11.48
CA PHE A 139 5.58 -7.24 -10.54
C PHE A 139 4.14 -6.74 -10.77
N GLY A 140 3.96 -5.59 -11.39
CA GLY A 140 2.68 -4.90 -11.51
C GLY A 140 2.31 -4.12 -10.25
N CYS A 141 3.31 -3.64 -9.52
CA CYS A 141 3.15 -2.74 -8.38
C CYS A 141 2.55 -1.40 -8.81
N HIS A 142 1.99 -0.65 -7.86
CA HIS A 142 1.57 0.73 -8.11
C HIS A 142 2.64 1.75 -7.72
N SER A 143 3.62 1.37 -6.90
CA SER A 143 4.63 2.29 -6.36
C SER A 143 5.95 1.58 -6.03
N ILE A 144 7.00 2.38 -5.85
CA ILE A 144 8.11 2.07 -4.96
C ILE A 144 8.08 3.01 -3.77
N ARG A 145 8.40 2.53 -2.56
CA ARG A 145 8.60 3.38 -1.38
C ARG A 145 10.09 3.68 -1.20
N VAL A 146 10.40 4.94 -0.98
CA VAL A 146 11.76 5.45 -0.80
C VAL A 146 11.86 6.33 0.44
N ASN A 147 13.09 6.69 0.83
CA ASN A 147 13.39 7.60 1.92
C ASN A 147 13.83 8.97 1.40
N ALA A 148 13.40 10.06 2.05
CA ALA A 148 13.82 11.44 1.74
C ALA A 148 15.01 11.88 2.62
N ALA A 149 16.00 11.00 2.81
CA ALA A 149 17.18 11.29 3.61
C ALA A 149 18.02 12.42 2.99
N SER A 150 18.44 13.37 3.82
CA SER A 150 19.26 14.52 3.43
C SER A 150 20.10 15.01 4.62
N SER A 151 20.86 16.10 4.45
CA SER A 151 21.65 16.78 5.48
C SER A 151 21.71 18.29 5.21
N GLY A 152 22.03 19.07 6.26
CA GLY A 152 22.07 20.54 6.19
C GLY A 152 20.90 21.18 6.92
N THR A 153 20.56 22.44 6.58
CA THR A 153 19.42 23.16 7.17
C THR A 153 18.09 22.55 6.74
N TYR A 154 17.01 22.96 7.38
CA TYR A 154 15.63 22.55 7.05
C TYR A 154 15.29 22.78 5.58
N GLU A 155 15.63 23.98 5.09
CA GLU A 155 15.35 24.40 3.72
C GLU A 155 16.26 23.69 2.71
N GLU A 156 17.56 23.58 3.00
CA GLU A 156 18.51 22.87 2.12
C GLU A 156 18.14 21.40 1.95
N GLN A 157 17.75 20.73 3.03
CA GLN A 157 17.30 19.34 2.96
C GLN A 157 16.04 19.20 2.12
N MET A 158 15.07 20.13 2.26
CA MET A 158 13.83 20.15 1.48
C MET A 158 14.09 20.31 -0.02
N GLU A 159 14.96 21.25 -0.40
CA GLU A 159 15.34 21.47 -1.80
C GLU A 159 15.99 20.24 -2.42
N ARG A 160 16.96 19.65 -1.71
CA ARG A 160 17.71 18.50 -2.19
C ARG A 160 16.84 17.25 -2.28
N ALA A 161 16.00 17.00 -1.30
CA ALA A 161 15.06 15.89 -1.33
C ALA A 161 14.06 16.03 -2.48
N ALA A 162 13.54 17.23 -2.69
CA ALA A 162 12.63 17.50 -3.80
C ALA A 162 13.31 17.29 -5.17
N ASP A 163 14.57 17.72 -5.36
CA ASP A 163 15.33 17.50 -6.59
C ASP A 163 15.52 16.01 -6.90
N GLY A 164 16.00 15.21 -5.92
CA GLY A 164 16.22 13.79 -6.15
C GLY A 164 14.92 13.01 -6.36
N LEU A 165 13.88 13.31 -5.60
CA LEU A 165 12.55 12.71 -5.78
C LEU A 165 11.95 13.06 -7.13
N HIS A 166 12.02 14.32 -7.56
CA HIS A 166 11.53 14.74 -8.88
C HIS A 166 12.20 13.97 -10.00
N ARG A 167 13.55 13.87 -9.98
CA ARG A 167 14.31 13.11 -10.97
C ARG A 167 13.91 11.63 -11.02
N LEU A 168 13.73 11.00 -9.88
CA LEU A 168 13.31 9.60 -9.80
C LEU A 168 11.87 9.43 -10.27
N THR A 169 10.99 10.37 -9.94
CA THR A 169 9.57 10.36 -10.34
C THR A 169 9.41 10.44 -11.85
N LEU A 170 10.18 11.31 -12.53
CA LEU A 170 10.18 11.38 -14.00
C LEU A 170 10.60 10.06 -14.68
N PHE A 171 11.45 9.27 -14.04
CA PHE A 171 11.76 7.93 -14.51
C PHE A 171 10.62 6.93 -14.21
N ALA A 172 10.08 6.97 -13.01
CA ALA A 172 9.02 6.05 -12.57
C ALA A 172 7.71 6.24 -13.35
N GLU A 173 7.37 7.48 -13.72
CA GLU A 173 6.20 7.81 -14.56
C GLU A 173 6.23 7.08 -15.89
N GLN A 174 7.40 6.90 -16.53
CA GLN A 174 7.55 6.14 -17.79
C GLN A 174 7.15 4.67 -17.65
N HIS A 175 7.12 4.17 -16.40
CA HIS A 175 6.68 2.82 -16.04
C HIS A 175 5.27 2.80 -15.41
N ASN A 176 4.58 3.93 -15.41
CA ASN A 176 3.27 4.11 -14.75
C ASN A 176 3.32 3.76 -13.24
N LEU A 177 4.38 4.14 -12.57
CA LEU A 177 4.63 3.89 -11.15
C LEU A 177 4.74 5.20 -10.37
N ASN A 178 4.35 5.15 -9.10
CA ASN A 178 4.56 6.26 -8.19
C ASN A 178 5.84 6.06 -7.37
N VAL A 179 6.48 7.16 -7.03
CA VAL A 179 7.54 7.25 -6.02
C VAL A 179 6.91 7.81 -4.76
N ILE A 180 6.82 7.01 -3.71
CA ILE A 180 6.19 7.42 -2.46
C ILE A 180 7.19 7.43 -1.32
N VAL A 181 7.10 8.45 -0.48
CA VAL A 181 8.03 8.66 0.63
C VAL A 181 7.35 8.28 1.93
N GLU A 182 8.03 7.44 2.71
CA GLU A 182 7.66 7.17 4.10
C GLU A 182 8.29 8.21 5.03
N ASN A 183 7.54 8.66 6.04
CA ASN A 183 8.14 9.36 7.18
C ASN A 183 8.99 8.36 7.97
N HIS A 184 10.34 8.45 7.83
CA HIS A 184 11.26 7.42 8.29
C HIS A 184 12.55 8.01 8.89
N GLY A 185 12.41 8.76 9.97
CA GLY A 185 13.53 9.40 10.69
C GLY A 185 14.00 10.72 10.07
N GLY A 186 14.75 11.49 10.84
CA GLY A 186 15.19 12.81 10.43
C GLY A 186 14.02 13.75 10.13
N LEU A 187 14.23 14.73 9.27
CA LEU A 187 13.18 15.67 8.89
C LEU A 187 12.01 15.02 8.16
N SER A 188 12.19 13.83 7.55
CA SER A 188 11.03 13.12 6.95
C SER A 188 9.98 12.71 8.00
N SER A 189 10.36 12.60 9.27
CA SER A 189 9.45 12.39 10.41
C SER A 189 8.71 13.65 10.88
N ASN A 190 8.99 14.80 10.27
CA ASN A 190 8.22 16.04 10.48
C ASN A 190 7.19 16.14 9.33
N GLY A 191 5.91 15.98 9.64
CA GLY A 191 4.83 15.96 8.64
C GLY A 191 4.79 17.21 7.78
N ALA A 192 4.93 18.39 8.40
CA ALA A 192 4.94 19.67 7.68
C ALA A 192 6.14 19.77 6.71
N TRP A 193 7.32 19.27 7.10
CA TRP A 193 8.50 19.25 6.23
C TRP A 193 8.26 18.34 5.02
N LEU A 194 7.82 17.11 5.25
CA LEU A 194 7.62 16.15 4.17
C LEU A 194 6.48 16.57 3.23
N ALA A 195 5.39 17.13 3.76
CA ALA A 195 4.34 17.76 2.95
C ALA A 195 4.88 18.94 2.12
N GLY A 196 5.82 19.72 2.68
CA GLY A 196 6.56 20.77 1.97
C GLY A 196 7.38 20.21 0.81
N VAL A 197 8.07 19.09 1.01
CA VAL A 197 8.79 18.39 -0.07
C VAL A 197 7.84 17.96 -1.18
N MET A 198 6.68 17.36 -0.85
CA MET A 198 5.68 16.95 -1.86
C MET A 198 5.18 18.14 -2.69
N LYS A 199 4.86 19.26 -2.03
CA LYS A 199 4.47 20.51 -2.71
C LYS A 199 5.56 21.05 -3.64
N LYS A 200 6.84 20.86 -3.29
CA LYS A 200 7.97 21.28 -4.13
C LYS A 200 8.17 20.38 -5.34
N VAL A 201 8.03 19.08 -5.16
CA VAL A 201 8.09 18.12 -6.28
C VAL A 201 6.95 18.36 -7.26
N ASP A 202 5.75 18.66 -6.75
CA ASP A 202 4.54 19.01 -7.52
C ASP A 202 4.29 18.07 -8.71
N HIS A 203 4.26 16.76 -8.45
CA HIS A 203 4.09 15.76 -9.49
C HIS A 203 3.08 14.67 -9.06
N PRO A 204 2.10 14.31 -9.89
CA PRO A 204 1.04 13.38 -9.51
C PRO A 204 1.54 11.96 -9.20
N HIS A 205 2.70 11.55 -9.73
CA HIS A 205 3.35 10.28 -9.43
C HIS A 205 4.34 10.38 -8.25
N CYS A 206 4.43 11.50 -7.54
CA CYS A 206 5.18 11.63 -6.29
C CYS A 206 4.21 11.82 -5.13
N GLY A 207 4.37 11.01 -4.10
CA GLY A 207 3.47 11.08 -2.95
C GLY A 207 4.08 10.52 -1.68
N THR A 208 3.22 10.20 -0.73
CA THR A 208 3.62 9.70 0.59
C THR A 208 3.08 8.30 0.87
N LEU A 209 3.75 7.63 1.80
CA LEU A 209 3.27 6.47 2.54
C LEU A 209 3.32 6.86 4.02
N PRO A 210 2.26 7.50 4.58
CA PRO A 210 2.22 7.84 5.99
C PRO A 210 2.32 6.60 6.86
N ASP A 211 3.37 6.54 7.69
CA ASP A 211 3.56 5.52 8.71
C ASP A 211 3.09 6.03 10.07
N PHE A 212 2.37 5.20 10.83
CA PHE A 212 1.74 5.59 12.09
C PHE A 212 2.72 5.75 13.26
N GLY A 213 3.94 5.24 13.14
CA GLY A 213 4.90 5.18 14.25
C GLY A 213 6.17 6.01 14.05
N ASN A 214 6.59 6.25 12.82
CA ASN A 214 7.89 6.82 12.47
C ASN A 214 7.93 8.37 12.57
N PHE A 215 7.61 8.91 13.75
CA PHE A 215 7.58 10.37 14.00
C PHE A 215 8.71 10.87 14.89
N ARG A 216 9.79 10.08 15.09
CA ARG A 216 10.99 10.54 15.78
C ARG A 216 11.92 11.26 14.81
N ILE A 217 12.14 12.59 15.03
CA ILE A 217 13.02 13.40 14.19
C ILE A 217 14.49 13.11 14.55
N GLN A 218 14.87 13.30 15.83
CA GLN A 218 16.21 12.98 16.34
C GLN A 218 16.19 12.90 17.85
N GLY A 219 17.06 12.08 18.45
CA GLY A 219 17.15 11.95 19.91
C GLY A 219 15.77 11.72 20.53
N ASP A 220 15.35 12.62 21.42
CA ASP A 220 14.02 12.61 22.06
C ASP A 220 13.02 13.58 21.41
N GLU A 221 13.35 14.13 20.25
CA GLU A 221 12.47 15.02 19.51
C GLU A 221 11.47 14.20 18.66
N TRP A 222 10.17 14.34 18.96
CA TRP A 222 9.07 13.67 18.28
C TRP A 222 8.12 14.68 17.68
N TYR A 223 7.64 14.39 16.47
CA TYR A 223 6.51 15.10 15.87
C TYR A 223 5.20 14.46 16.33
N ASP A 224 4.12 15.23 16.43
CA ASP A 224 2.80 14.66 16.71
C ASP A 224 2.36 13.75 15.54
N ARG A 225 2.14 12.47 15.82
CA ARG A 225 1.85 11.47 14.80
C ARG A 225 0.50 11.67 14.11
N TYR A 226 -0.48 12.18 14.84
CA TYR A 226 -1.82 12.42 14.27
C TYR A 226 -1.80 13.63 13.36
N GLN A 227 -1.19 14.71 13.79
CA GLN A 227 -0.94 15.88 12.96
C GLN A 227 -0.10 15.51 11.73
N GLY A 228 0.97 14.74 11.94
CA GLY A 228 1.85 14.33 10.83
C GLY A 228 1.13 13.49 9.78
N VAL A 229 0.32 12.51 10.18
CA VAL A 229 -0.49 11.74 9.23
C VAL A 229 -1.52 12.63 8.54
N GLU A 230 -2.21 13.52 9.26
CA GLU A 230 -3.17 14.46 8.66
C GLU A 230 -2.50 15.34 7.58
N GLU A 231 -1.29 15.84 7.82
CA GLU A 231 -0.51 16.65 6.88
C GLU A 231 -0.03 15.86 5.64
N LEU A 232 0.21 14.56 5.79
CA LEU A 232 0.73 13.68 4.73
C LEU A 232 -0.37 13.04 3.88
N MET A 233 -1.56 12.84 4.43
CA MET A 233 -2.67 12.17 3.74
C MET A 233 -3.08 12.80 2.41
N PRO A 234 -3.03 14.13 2.18
CA PRO A 234 -3.33 14.73 0.87
C PRO A 234 -2.43 14.23 -0.27
N PHE A 235 -1.28 13.64 0.04
CA PHE A 235 -0.30 13.12 -0.92
C PHE A 235 -0.20 11.58 -0.88
N ALA A 236 -1.02 10.90 -0.07
CA ALA A 236 -0.85 9.48 0.21
C ALA A 236 -1.31 8.58 -0.94
N HIS A 237 -0.45 7.67 -1.37
CA HIS A 237 -0.76 6.56 -2.29
C HIS A 237 -0.81 5.20 -1.58
N ALA A 238 -0.27 5.11 -0.37
CA ALA A 238 -0.33 3.95 0.53
C ALA A 238 -0.32 4.43 1.98
N VAL A 239 -0.53 3.54 2.95
CA VAL A 239 -0.52 3.83 4.39
C VAL A 239 0.11 2.66 5.12
N SER A 240 1.03 2.92 6.05
CA SER A 240 1.67 1.92 6.92
C SER A 240 1.11 1.96 8.33
N ALA A 241 0.44 0.89 8.74
CA ALA A 241 -0.06 0.69 10.09
C ALA A 241 1.03 0.10 11.00
N LYS A 242 2.06 0.89 11.28
CA LYS A 242 3.13 0.54 12.22
C LYS A 242 2.54 0.22 13.59
N SER A 243 2.91 -0.93 14.12
CA SER A 243 2.49 -1.38 15.45
C SER A 243 3.66 -1.99 16.23
N HIS A 244 3.58 -1.92 17.54
CA HIS A 244 4.61 -2.46 18.43
C HIS A 244 3.99 -3.43 19.44
N ASP A 245 3.41 -2.91 20.52
CA ASP A 245 2.91 -3.70 21.62
C ASP A 245 1.41 -3.44 21.84
N PHE A 246 0.73 -4.39 22.49
CA PHE A 246 -0.72 -4.34 22.66
C PHE A 246 -1.10 -4.47 24.13
N ASP A 247 -2.15 -3.76 24.54
CA ASP A 247 -2.79 -3.93 25.83
C ASP A 247 -3.64 -5.22 25.90
N GLU A 248 -4.21 -5.48 27.07
CA GLU A 248 -5.08 -6.66 27.30
C GLU A 248 -6.35 -6.65 26.43
N GLN A 249 -6.81 -5.47 26.00
CA GLN A 249 -7.96 -5.26 25.13
C GLN A 249 -7.58 -5.39 23.63
N GLY A 250 -6.30 -5.54 23.34
CA GLY A 250 -5.77 -5.65 21.97
C GLY A 250 -5.70 -4.30 21.25
N ASN A 251 -5.59 -3.19 21.98
CA ASN A 251 -5.25 -1.88 21.40
C ASN A 251 -3.74 -1.74 21.30
N GLU A 252 -3.25 -1.07 20.25
CA GLU A 252 -1.85 -0.69 20.16
C GLU A 252 -1.52 0.37 21.22
N THR A 253 -0.40 0.21 21.92
CA THR A 253 -0.12 0.99 23.13
C THR A 253 0.44 2.39 22.89
N ARG A 254 0.95 2.66 21.68
CA ARG A 254 1.58 3.95 21.30
C ARG A 254 0.68 4.80 20.41
N THR A 255 -0.23 4.16 19.66
CA THR A 255 -1.07 4.81 18.67
C THR A 255 -2.53 4.41 18.88
N ASP A 256 -3.41 5.39 19.05
CA ASP A 256 -4.85 5.18 18.99
C ASP A 256 -5.26 4.94 17.52
N TYR A 257 -5.49 3.68 17.19
CA TYR A 257 -5.83 3.26 15.83
C TYR A 257 -7.21 3.74 15.37
N LEU A 258 -8.17 3.90 16.29
CA LEU A 258 -9.47 4.43 15.93
C LEU A 258 -9.36 5.90 15.49
N ARG A 259 -8.66 6.72 16.28
CA ARG A 259 -8.36 8.11 15.92
C ARG A 259 -7.54 8.20 14.64
N MET A 260 -6.51 7.36 14.49
CA MET A 260 -5.62 7.38 13.34
C MET A 260 -6.36 7.01 12.05
N MET A 261 -7.13 5.93 12.07
CA MET A 261 -7.89 5.48 10.89
C MET A 261 -9.02 6.44 10.53
N LYS A 262 -9.56 7.18 11.51
CA LYS A 262 -10.49 8.25 11.22
C LYS A 262 -9.85 9.35 10.39
N ILE A 263 -8.64 9.80 10.72
CA ILE A 263 -7.86 10.77 9.93
C ILE A 263 -7.65 10.25 8.49
N VAL A 264 -7.24 8.99 8.35
CA VAL A 264 -7.01 8.35 7.05
C VAL A 264 -8.29 8.33 6.20
N LEU A 265 -9.42 7.97 6.79
CA LEU A 265 -10.71 7.88 6.10
C LEU A 265 -11.34 9.24 5.80
N ASP A 266 -11.18 10.23 6.70
CA ASP A 266 -11.65 11.62 6.51
C ASP A 266 -10.90 12.28 5.32
N ALA A 267 -9.65 11.90 5.08
CA ALA A 267 -8.90 12.31 3.89
C ALA A 267 -9.35 11.63 2.58
N GLY A 268 -10.35 10.74 2.65
CA GLY A 268 -10.91 10.04 1.49
C GLY A 268 -10.14 8.79 1.06
N TYR A 269 -9.12 8.36 1.82
CA TYR A 269 -8.35 7.16 1.47
C TYR A 269 -9.20 5.88 1.63
N ARG A 270 -9.15 5.03 0.60
CA ARG A 270 -9.91 3.75 0.54
C ARG A 270 -9.04 2.60 0.00
N GLY A 271 -7.72 2.76 0.06
CA GLY A 271 -6.72 1.81 -0.46
C GLY A 271 -6.40 0.68 0.51
N TYR A 272 -5.16 0.22 0.43
CA TYR A 272 -4.59 -0.76 1.35
C TYR A 272 -3.92 -0.07 2.54
N VAL A 273 -4.08 -0.67 3.72
CA VAL A 273 -3.39 -0.30 4.96
C VAL A 273 -2.43 -1.43 5.28
N GLY A 274 -1.15 -1.17 5.17
CA GLY A 274 -0.08 -2.17 5.32
C GLY A 274 0.23 -2.42 6.79
N ILE A 275 0.14 -3.68 7.24
CA ILE A 275 0.61 -4.07 8.57
C ILE A 275 2.14 -4.01 8.57
N GLU A 276 2.72 -3.27 9.51
CA GLU A 276 4.14 -3.28 9.79
C GLU A 276 4.39 -3.41 11.30
N TYR A 277 4.60 -4.63 11.75
CA TYR A 277 4.84 -4.95 13.16
C TYR A 277 6.33 -4.90 13.49
N GLU A 278 6.68 -4.14 14.52
CA GLU A 278 8.06 -3.99 15.05
C GLU A 278 8.13 -4.13 16.58
N GLY A 279 7.16 -4.79 17.18
CA GLY A 279 7.14 -4.99 18.62
C GLY A 279 8.20 -5.98 19.11
N SER A 280 8.37 -6.00 20.43
CA SER A 280 9.36 -6.85 21.09
C SER A 280 8.77 -7.81 22.12
N LEU A 281 7.52 -7.61 22.53
CA LEU A 281 6.86 -8.45 23.54
C LEU A 281 6.20 -9.70 22.95
N LEU A 282 5.87 -9.67 21.67
CA LEU A 282 5.27 -10.80 20.95
C LEU A 282 6.19 -11.29 19.84
N SER A 283 5.98 -12.52 19.39
CA SER A 283 6.58 -12.97 18.13
C SER A 283 6.05 -12.14 16.95
N GLU A 284 6.83 -12.04 15.87
CA GLU A 284 6.41 -11.33 14.64
C GLU A 284 5.04 -11.82 14.16
N ARG A 285 4.83 -13.14 14.17
CA ARG A 285 3.57 -13.75 13.74
C ARG A 285 2.37 -13.41 14.63
N GLU A 286 2.57 -13.35 15.94
CA GLU A 286 1.52 -12.93 16.89
C GLU A 286 1.22 -11.44 16.75
N GLY A 287 2.26 -10.61 16.60
CA GLY A 287 2.11 -9.18 16.40
C GLY A 287 1.35 -8.86 15.12
N ILE A 288 1.64 -9.53 14.01
CA ILE A 288 0.89 -9.41 12.75
C ILE A 288 -0.59 -9.76 12.95
N ARG A 289 -0.89 -10.87 13.64
CA ARG A 289 -2.29 -11.27 13.93
C ARG A 289 -3.01 -10.24 14.80
N LYS A 290 -2.32 -9.69 15.81
CA LYS A 290 -2.89 -8.65 16.68
C LYS A 290 -3.17 -7.35 15.91
N THR A 291 -2.24 -6.92 15.07
CA THR A 291 -2.42 -5.72 14.23
C THR A 291 -3.57 -5.91 13.25
N LYS A 292 -3.65 -7.09 12.61
CA LYS A 292 -4.77 -7.42 11.70
C LYS A 292 -6.11 -7.37 12.44
N ALA A 293 -6.22 -8.03 13.58
CA ALA A 293 -7.44 -8.05 14.38
C ALA A 293 -7.86 -6.63 14.83
N LEU A 294 -6.88 -5.78 15.21
CA LEU A 294 -7.14 -4.38 15.56
C LEU A 294 -7.66 -3.60 14.36
N LEU A 295 -7.03 -3.72 13.18
CA LEU A 295 -7.50 -3.05 11.96
C LEU A 295 -8.91 -3.52 11.56
N GLU A 296 -9.20 -4.82 11.65
CA GLU A 296 -10.53 -5.36 11.35
C GLU A 296 -11.59 -4.84 12.31
N ARG A 297 -11.29 -4.76 13.61
CA ARG A 297 -12.18 -4.20 14.63
C ARG A 297 -12.45 -2.71 14.38
N VAL A 298 -11.42 -1.91 14.18
CA VAL A 298 -11.52 -0.48 13.86
C VAL A 298 -12.32 -0.24 12.57
N ARG A 299 -12.11 -1.06 11.54
CA ARG A 299 -12.87 -0.99 10.29
C ARG A 299 -14.36 -1.23 10.51
N ALA A 300 -14.70 -2.23 11.31
CA ALA A 300 -16.10 -2.54 11.63
C ALA A 300 -16.76 -1.42 12.46
N GLU A 301 -16.02 -0.82 13.40
CA GLU A 301 -16.50 0.29 14.23
C GLU A 301 -16.73 1.56 13.38
N LEU A 302 -15.85 1.84 12.43
CA LEU A 302 -15.96 3.03 11.58
C LEU A 302 -16.93 2.87 10.39
N ALA A 303 -17.28 1.65 10.00
CA ALA A 303 -18.15 1.40 8.84
C ALA A 303 -19.48 2.19 8.83
N PRO A 304 -20.20 2.34 9.95
CA PRO A 304 -21.45 3.13 9.98
C PRO A 304 -21.26 4.63 9.70
N HIS A 305 -20.05 5.15 9.89
CA HIS A 305 -19.73 6.57 9.73
C HIS A 305 -19.27 6.95 8.32
N TYR A 306 -18.96 5.97 7.48
CA TYR A 306 -18.47 6.15 6.11
C TYR A 306 -19.27 5.27 5.13
N PRO A 307 -20.50 5.68 4.81
CA PRO A 307 -21.33 4.93 3.85
C PRO A 307 -20.61 4.84 2.49
N ALA A 308 -20.85 3.73 1.76
CA ALA A 308 -20.26 3.43 0.46
C ALA A 308 -20.73 4.39 -0.64
#